data_c3ae91ee8ebfc5ac2da5d007ce3663ae
#
_entry.id   c3ae91ee8ebfc5ac2da5d007ce3663ae
#
_cell.length_a   1.000
_cell.length_b   1.000
_cell.length_c   1.000
_cell.angle_alpha   90.00
_cell.angle_beta   90.00
_cell.angle_gamma   90.00
#
_symmetry.space_group_name_H-M   'P 1'
#
loop_
_entity.id
_entity.type
_entity.pdbx_description
1 polymer ?
#
loop_
_entity_poly.entity_id
_entity_poly.type
_entity_poly.pdbx_seq_one_letter_code
_entity_poly.pdbx_strand_id
1 'polypeptide(L)'
;KLESLKKQKAAATSGVNEVTNRKASVEAGILRAQAALEMARLNLSYTVVTAPCDGTLGRRALEDGQFVQGGQSLTYIIPDTQKWVIANYKETQIANLYEGQKVSIKVDAFPDKEFSGHISAISGATGSKYSLVPTDNSAGNFVKIQQRIPVRIEFDELSEEDNRLLAAGMMVIIKAKL
;
A
#
# COMPACT_ATOMS: atom_id res chain seq x y z
N LYS A 1 58.99 27.64 42.40
CA LYS A 1 59.09 26.41 41.54
C LYS A 1 57.76 25.68 41.43
N LEU A 2 57.03 25.45 42.53
CA LEU A 2 55.73 24.73 42.48
C LEU A 2 54.63 25.56 41.83
N GLU A 3 54.63 26.87 41.99
CA GLU A 3 53.62 27.78 41.41
C GLU A 3 53.79 27.95 39.87
N SER A 4 55.05 27.99 39.42
CA SER A 4 55.32 28.03 38.00
C SER A 4 54.89 26.75 37.26
N LEU A 5 55.06 25.57 37.87
CA LEU A 5 54.60 24.29 37.38
C LEU A 5 53.06 24.21 37.31
N LYS A 6 52.36 24.77 38.35
CA LYS A 6 50.90 24.84 38.31
C LYS A 6 50.39 25.74 37.20
N LYS A 7 51.03 26.88 36.94
CA LYS A 7 50.69 27.77 35.83
C LYS A 7 50.91 27.10 34.46
N GLN A 8 52.02 26.39 34.30
CA GLN A 8 52.28 25.63 33.07
C GLN A 8 51.27 24.50 32.83
N LYS A 9 50.92 23.78 33.89
CA LYS A 9 49.87 22.75 33.79
C LYS A 9 48.51 23.35 33.41
N ALA A 10 48.10 24.48 34.00
CA ALA A 10 46.85 25.16 33.64
C ALA A 10 46.84 25.64 32.19
N ALA A 11 47.96 26.22 31.71
CA ALA A 11 48.09 26.67 30.34
C ALA A 11 48.03 25.47 29.33
N ALA A 12 48.69 24.37 29.66
CA ALA A 12 48.63 23.15 28.83
C ALA A 12 47.20 22.55 28.79
N THR A 13 46.51 22.53 29.94
CA THR A 13 45.11 22.05 30.02
C THR A 13 44.17 22.95 29.20
N SER A 14 44.36 24.29 29.27
CA SER A 14 43.58 25.22 28.44
C SER A 14 43.82 24.99 26.95
N GLY A 15 45.06 24.75 26.55
CA GLY A 15 45.40 24.44 25.14
C GLY A 15 44.74 23.12 24.67
N VAL A 16 44.77 22.08 25.49
CA VAL A 16 44.09 20.81 25.15
C VAL A 16 42.57 21.00 25.00
N ASN A 17 41.94 21.77 25.92
CA ASN A 17 40.53 22.06 25.85
C ASN A 17 40.16 22.85 24.60
N GLU A 18 40.98 23.81 24.18
CA GLU A 18 40.79 24.58 22.97
C GLU A 18 40.83 23.68 21.71
N VAL A 19 41.84 22.81 21.63
CA VAL A 19 41.94 21.85 20.53
C VAL A 19 40.77 20.89 20.49
N THR A 20 40.33 20.41 21.66
CA THR A 20 39.16 19.51 21.76
C THR A 20 37.86 20.22 21.30
N ASN A 21 37.68 21.48 21.69
CA ASN A 21 36.54 22.27 21.26
C ASN A 21 36.55 22.56 19.76
N ARG A 22 37.75 22.84 19.19
CA ARG A 22 37.91 23.00 17.75
C ARG A 22 37.60 21.70 17.01
N LYS A 23 38.07 20.57 17.51
CA LYS A 23 37.76 19.25 16.95
C LYS A 23 36.25 19.01 16.93
N ALA A 24 35.55 19.21 18.04
CA ALA A 24 34.10 19.07 18.13
C ALA A 24 33.34 19.99 17.14
N SER A 25 33.82 21.24 16.99
CA SER A 25 33.26 22.19 16.03
C SER A 25 33.43 21.74 14.58
N VAL A 26 34.60 21.20 14.23
CA VAL A 26 34.87 20.65 12.87
C VAL A 26 34.03 19.40 12.63
N GLU A 27 33.96 18.49 13.60
CA GLU A 27 33.10 17.29 13.51
C GLU A 27 31.62 17.65 13.29
N ALA A 28 31.12 18.64 14.04
CA ALA A 28 29.76 19.16 13.84
C ALA A 28 29.58 19.80 12.44
N GLY A 29 30.63 20.44 11.90
CA GLY A 29 30.65 20.97 10.54
C GLY A 29 30.54 19.85 9.50
N ILE A 30 31.30 18.79 9.67
CA ILE A 30 31.27 17.60 8.79
C ILE A 30 29.89 16.97 8.79
N LEU A 31 29.29 16.74 9.96
CA LEU A 31 27.96 16.18 10.08
C LEU A 31 26.89 17.02 9.37
N ARG A 32 26.97 18.35 9.49
CA ARG A 32 26.05 19.25 8.77
C ARG A 32 26.23 19.15 7.25
N ALA A 33 27.47 19.10 6.78
CA ALA A 33 27.76 18.97 5.35
C ALA A 33 27.29 17.62 4.80
N GLN A 34 27.46 16.54 5.56
CA GLN A 34 26.94 15.22 5.22
C GLN A 34 25.41 15.20 5.14
N ALA A 35 24.72 15.75 6.12
CA ALA A 35 23.26 15.85 6.11
C ALA A 35 22.74 16.68 4.92
N ALA A 36 23.41 17.77 4.57
CA ALA A 36 23.09 18.56 3.39
C ALA A 36 23.29 17.77 2.08
N LEU A 37 24.36 16.98 1.99
CA LEU A 37 24.61 16.11 0.84
C LEU A 37 23.55 15.03 0.71
N GLU A 38 23.16 14.40 1.80
CA GLU A 38 22.10 13.38 1.80
C GLU A 38 20.75 13.97 1.38
N MET A 39 20.41 15.16 1.88
CA MET A 39 19.21 15.88 1.44
C MET A 39 19.22 16.20 -0.05
N ALA A 40 20.36 16.65 -0.58
CA ALA A 40 20.51 16.92 -2.01
C ALA A 40 20.37 15.64 -2.85
N ARG A 41 20.96 14.53 -2.40
CA ARG A 41 20.82 13.22 -3.05
C ARG A 41 19.37 12.71 -3.03
N LEU A 42 18.70 12.89 -1.91
CA LEU A 42 17.28 12.51 -1.79
C LEU A 42 16.43 13.34 -2.75
N ASN A 43 16.63 14.64 -2.84
CA ASN A 43 15.92 15.50 -3.78
C ASN A 43 16.21 15.09 -5.23
N LEU A 44 17.44 14.72 -5.55
CA LEU A 44 17.80 14.19 -6.87
C LEU A 44 17.10 12.86 -7.14
N SER A 45 16.98 11.97 -6.15
CA SER A 45 16.28 10.69 -6.35
C SER A 45 14.80 10.86 -6.69
N TYR A 46 14.15 11.91 -6.22
CA TYR A 46 12.75 12.21 -6.55
C TYR A 46 12.54 12.68 -8.00
N THR A 47 13.60 13.03 -8.72
CA THR A 47 13.49 13.39 -10.16
C THR A 47 13.26 12.17 -11.06
N VAL A 48 13.52 10.96 -10.55
CA VAL A 48 13.29 9.71 -11.26
C VAL A 48 12.22 8.90 -10.53
N VAL A 49 11.05 8.78 -11.13
CA VAL A 49 9.95 7.98 -10.57
C VAL A 49 10.04 6.57 -11.14
N THR A 50 10.28 5.61 -10.26
CA THR A 50 10.35 4.18 -10.62
C THR A 50 9.08 3.45 -10.20
N ALA A 51 8.74 2.41 -10.96
CA ALA A 51 7.63 1.52 -10.59
C ALA A 51 7.96 0.76 -9.30
N PRO A 52 7.06 0.72 -8.30
CA PRO A 52 7.29 0.02 -7.04
C PRO A 52 7.13 -1.50 -7.14
N CYS A 53 6.50 -2.01 -8.20
CA CYS A 53 6.28 -3.43 -8.45
C CYS A 53 6.14 -3.70 -9.93
N ASP A 54 6.24 -4.97 -10.31
CA ASP A 54 5.93 -5.46 -11.64
C ASP A 54 4.41 -5.46 -11.86
N GLY A 55 3.98 -5.11 -13.06
CA GLY A 55 2.56 -5.05 -13.38
C GLY A 55 2.27 -4.28 -14.66
N THR A 56 0.99 -4.16 -14.97
CA THR A 56 0.51 -3.42 -16.13
C THR A 56 0.20 -1.98 -15.74
N LEU A 57 0.79 -1.03 -16.48
CA LEU A 57 0.48 0.39 -16.30
C LEU A 57 -0.95 0.69 -16.77
N GLY A 58 -1.67 1.39 -15.94
CA GLY A 58 -2.96 1.95 -16.31
C GLY A 58 -2.84 3.17 -17.24
N ARG A 59 -3.94 3.91 -17.38
CA ARG A 59 -3.95 5.11 -18.21
C ARG A 59 -2.96 6.16 -17.68
N ARG A 60 -2.09 6.65 -18.56
CA ARG A 60 -1.21 7.79 -18.28
C ARG A 60 -2.08 9.06 -18.15
N ALA A 61 -1.96 9.75 -17.02
CA ALA A 61 -2.70 10.98 -16.75
C ALA A 61 -1.84 12.24 -16.98
N LEU A 62 -0.62 12.08 -17.48
CA LEU A 62 0.37 13.15 -17.62
C LEU A 62 0.85 13.29 -19.06
N GLU A 63 1.12 14.52 -19.45
CA GLU A 63 1.74 14.88 -20.71
C GLU A 63 3.14 15.46 -20.47
N ASP A 64 4.01 15.33 -21.47
CA ASP A 64 5.38 15.85 -21.40
C ASP A 64 5.33 17.40 -21.30
N GLY A 65 6.11 17.94 -20.35
CA GLY A 65 6.11 19.37 -20.05
C GLY A 65 5.05 19.83 -19.06
N GLN A 66 4.21 18.94 -18.55
CA GLN A 66 3.22 19.27 -17.53
C GLN A 66 3.89 19.46 -16.15
N PHE A 67 3.45 20.50 -15.44
CA PHE A 67 3.87 20.71 -14.06
C PHE A 67 3.18 19.71 -13.13
N VAL A 68 3.96 19.01 -12.30
CA VAL A 68 3.50 17.98 -11.34
C VAL A 68 3.74 18.48 -9.93
N GLN A 69 2.72 18.35 -9.08
CA GLN A 69 2.81 18.69 -7.66
C GLN A 69 3.13 17.45 -6.82
N GLY A 70 3.81 17.65 -5.68
CA GLY A 70 4.02 16.58 -4.71
C GLY A 70 2.69 15.99 -4.24
N GLY A 71 2.57 14.64 -4.26
CA GLY A 71 1.34 13.93 -3.91
C GLY A 71 0.33 13.76 -5.04
N GLN A 72 0.60 14.28 -6.23
CA GLN A 72 -0.25 14.07 -7.39
C GLN A 72 -0.11 12.63 -7.92
N SER A 73 -1.23 11.97 -8.17
CA SER A 73 -1.24 10.65 -8.79
C SER A 73 -0.82 10.76 -10.27
N LEU A 74 0.20 10.01 -10.65
CA LEU A 74 0.75 10.04 -12.01
C LEU A 74 0.11 8.96 -12.89
N THR A 75 0.01 7.75 -12.37
CA THR A 75 -0.59 6.58 -13.01
C THR A 75 -0.90 5.53 -11.96
N TYR A 76 -1.56 4.46 -12.36
CA TYR A 76 -1.82 3.30 -11.51
C TYR A 76 -1.08 2.10 -12.08
N ILE A 77 -0.54 1.27 -11.20
CA ILE A 77 0.02 -0.02 -11.58
C ILE A 77 -0.93 -1.09 -11.08
N ILE A 78 -1.35 -1.94 -11.98
CA ILE A 78 -2.12 -3.14 -11.67
C ILE A 78 -1.09 -4.27 -11.56
N PRO A 79 -0.79 -4.76 -10.35
CA PRO A 79 0.20 -5.81 -10.18
C PRO A 79 -0.29 -7.11 -10.84
N ASP A 80 0.62 -7.80 -11.52
CA ASP A 80 0.34 -9.10 -12.15
C ASP A 80 0.33 -10.25 -11.14
N THR A 81 0.49 -9.95 -9.86
CA THR A 81 0.42 -10.90 -8.77
C THR A 81 -1.01 -11.38 -8.52
N GLN A 82 -1.27 -12.00 -7.41
CA GLN A 82 -2.54 -12.65 -7.08
C GLN A 82 -3.78 -11.77 -7.35
N LYS A 83 -4.69 -12.29 -8.15
CA LYS A 83 -6.03 -11.73 -8.36
C LYS A 83 -7.03 -12.43 -7.42
N TRP A 84 -8.02 -11.66 -6.99
CA TRP A 84 -9.10 -12.18 -6.16
C TRP A 84 -10.43 -11.62 -6.61
N VAL A 85 -11.49 -12.29 -6.20
CA VAL A 85 -12.88 -11.88 -6.47
C VAL A 85 -13.54 -11.43 -5.17
N ILE A 86 -14.25 -10.32 -5.21
CA ILE A 86 -15.15 -9.90 -4.14
C ILE A 86 -16.58 -10.25 -4.52
N ALA A 87 -17.13 -11.27 -3.87
CA ALA A 87 -18.49 -11.71 -4.08
C ALA A 87 -19.42 -11.11 -3.02
N ASN A 88 -20.48 -10.45 -3.45
CA ASN A 88 -21.45 -9.83 -2.55
C ASN A 88 -22.64 -10.77 -2.32
N TYR A 89 -22.56 -11.64 -1.32
CA TYR A 89 -23.62 -12.55 -0.94
C TYR A 89 -24.72 -11.86 -0.12
N LYS A 90 -25.96 -12.34 -0.25
CA LYS A 90 -27.05 -11.91 0.62
C LYS A 90 -26.82 -12.45 2.03
N GLU A 91 -27.21 -11.68 3.05
CA GLU A 91 -27.14 -12.07 4.46
C GLU A 91 -27.73 -13.47 4.71
N THR A 92 -28.83 -13.82 4.03
CA THR A 92 -29.48 -15.12 4.14
C THR A 92 -28.68 -16.30 3.55
N GLN A 93 -27.64 -16.03 2.76
CA GLN A 93 -26.81 -17.07 2.13
C GLN A 93 -25.52 -17.33 2.91
N ILE A 94 -25.11 -16.43 3.77
CA ILE A 94 -23.82 -16.50 4.51
C ILE A 94 -23.79 -17.69 5.48
N ALA A 95 -24.90 -18.07 6.06
CA ALA A 95 -24.95 -19.17 7.04
C ALA A 95 -24.38 -20.50 6.53
N ASN A 96 -24.38 -20.70 5.23
CA ASN A 96 -23.90 -21.93 4.58
C ASN A 96 -22.49 -21.78 3.98
N LEU A 97 -21.81 -20.66 4.19
CA LEU A 97 -20.49 -20.39 3.68
C LEU A 97 -19.46 -20.42 4.81
N TYR A 98 -18.30 -21.01 4.53
CA TYR A 98 -17.17 -21.05 5.46
C TYR A 98 -15.85 -20.80 4.75
N GLU A 99 -14.86 -20.34 5.49
CA GLU A 99 -13.51 -20.13 4.97
C GLU A 99 -12.87 -21.45 4.54
N GLY A 100 -12.17 -21.44 3.40
CA GLY A 100 -11.60 -22.63 2.77
C GLY A 100 -12.57 -23.41 1.88
N GLN A 101 -13.85 -23.02 1.81
CA GLN A 101 -14.83 -23.68 0.94
C GLN A 101 -14.48 -23.47 -0.53
N LYS A 102 -14.46 -24.57 -1.29
CA LYS A 102 -14.22 -24.55 -2.75
C LYS A 102 -15.41 -23.99 -3.48
N VAL A 103 -15.11 -23.13 -4.44
CA VAL A 103 -16.10 -22.47 -5.30
C VAL A 103 -15.68 -22.57 -6.77
N SER A 104 -16.67 -22.57 -7.65
CA SER A 104 -16.46 -22.43 -9.10
C SER A 104 -16.73 -20.98 -9.50
N ILE A 105 -15.82 -20.44 -10.28
CA ILE A 105 -15.82 -19.06 -10.76
C ILE A 105 -15.98 -19.09 -12.28
N LYS A 106 -17.07 -18.50 -12.78
CA LYS A 106 -17.26 -18.24 -14.19
C LYS A 106 -17.14 -16.76 -14.47
N VAL A 107 -16.30 -16.41 -15.43
CA VAL A 107 -16.09 -15.02 -15.87
C VAL A 107 -16.94 -14.78 -17.11
N ASP A 108 -17.73 -13.71 -17.10
CA ASP A 108 -18.66 -13.41 -18.21
C ASP A 108 -17.93 -13.21 -19.55
N ALA A 109 -16.70 -12.72 -19.51
CA ALA A 109 -15.87 -12.55 -20.70
C ALA A 109 -15.39 -13.88 -21.31
N PHE A 110 -15.39 -14.97 -20.53
CA PHE A 110 -14.89 -16.29 -20.94
C PHE A 110 -15.89 -17.39 -20.54
N PRO A 111 -17.06 -17.49 -21.20
CA PRO A 111 -18.14 -18.37 -20.80
C PRO A 111 -17.77 -19.85 -20.83
N ASP A 112 -16.81 -20.21 -21.68
CA ASP A 112 -16.35 -21.60 -21.87
C ASP A 112 -15.27 -22.02 -20.85
N LYS A 113 -14.74 -21.06 -20.05
CA LYS A 113 -13.74 -21.34 -19.02
C LYS A 113 -14.37 -21.28 -17.63
N GLU A 114 -14.09 -22.28 -16.83
CA GLU A 114 -14.48 -22.37 -15.44
C GLU A 114 -13.22 -22.45 -14.57
N PHE A 115 -13.10 -21.53 -13.62
CA PHE A 115 -11.96 -21.45 -12.72
C PHE A 115 -12.34 -21.99 -11.35
N SER A 116 -11.40 -22.66 -10.69
CA SER A 116 -11.55 -23.07 -9.30
C SER A 116 -10.96 -22.03 -8.35
N GLY A 117 -11.58 -21.90 -7.20
CA GLY A 117 -11.10 -21.04 -6.15
C GLY A 117 -11.66 -21.44 -4.79
N HIS A 118 -11.24 -20.78 -3.76
CA HIS A 118 -11.72 -20.99 -2.41
C HIS A 118 -12.06 -19.67 -1.72
N ILE A 119 -12.94 -19.73 -0.73
CA ILE A 119 -13.27 -18.61 0.11
C ILE A 119 -12.10 -18.33 1.05
N SER A 120 -11.44 -17.20 0.87
CA SER A 120 -10.29 -16.78 1.67
C SER A 120 -10.73 -16.06 2.94
N ALA A 121 -11.76 -15.21 2.85
CA ALA A 121 -12.27 -14.48 4.00
C ALA A 121 -13.73 -14.08 3.82
N ILE A 122 -14.48 -14.11 4.90
CA ILE A 122 -15.85 -13.59 4.97
C ILE A 122 -15.82 -12.32 5.83
N SER A 123 -16.34 -11.22 5.27
CA SER A 123 -16.35 -9.95 6.00
C SER A 123 -17.27 -10.01 7.21
N GLY A 124 -16.79 -9.51 8.35
CA GLY A 124 -17.59 -9.37 9.58
C GLY A 124 -18.60 -8.22 9.56
N ALA A 125 -18.71 -7.46 8.46
CA ALA A 125 -19.64 -6.35 8.33
C ALA A 125 -20.26 -6.30 6.92
N THR A 126 -21.46 -5.72 6.85
CA THR A 126 -22.17 -5.53 5.58
C THR A 126 -21.53 -4.40 4.76
N GLY A 127 -21.67 -4.45 3.44
CA GLY A 127 -21.11 -3.43 2.54
C GLY A 127 -21.60 -2.01 2.85
N SER A 128 -22.80 -1.84 3.41
CA SER A 128 -23.34 -0.54 3.83
C SER A 128 -22.55 0.09 4.99
N LYS A 129 -21.91 -0.70 5.85
CA LYS A 129 -21.07 -0.20 6.95
C LYS A 129 -19.69 0.29 6.47
N TYR A 130 -19.22 -0.20 5.33
CA TYR A 130 -17.97 0.25 4.70
C TYR A 130 -18.19 1.43 3.75
N SER A 131 -19.43 1.86 3.52
CA SER A 131 -19.72 3.03 2.69
C SER A 131 -19.26 4.31 3.38
N LEU A 132 -18.60 5.17 2.63
CA LEU A 132 -18.21 6.52 3.09
C LEU A 132 -19.42 7.40 3.44
N VAL A 133 -20.59 7.09 2.91
CA VAL A 133 -21.86 7.74 3.25
C VAL A 133 -22.78 6.68 3.86
N PRO A 134 -22.85 6.56 5.20
CA PRO A 134 -23.79 5.66 5.85
C PRO A 134 -25.21 6.08 5.52
N THR A 135 -26.01 5.17 5.00
CA THR A 135 -27.46 5.39 4.87
C THR A 135 -28.08 5.20 6.25
N ASP A 136 -28.28 6.32 6.96
CA ASP A 136 -29.02 6.31 8.23
C ASP A 136 -30.52 6.34 7.93
N ASN A 137 -31.23 5.27 8.33
CA ASN A 137 -32.69 5.14 8.18
C ASN A 137 -33.43 5.80 9.34
N SER A 138 -33.02 7.00 9.76
CA SER A 138 -33.63 7.75 10.85
C SER A 138 -34.99 8.38 10.51
N ALA A 139 -35.53 8.18 9.30
CA ALA A 139 -36.77 8.80 8.82
C ALA A 139 -38.05 8.02 9.13
N GLY A 140 -38.12 7.28 10.23
CA GLY A 140 -39.42 6.76 10.79
C GLY A 140 -40.09 5.63 10.03
N ASN A 141 -39.74 5.33 8.80
CA ASN A 141 -40.29 4.22 8.02
C ASN A 141 -39.23 3.11 7.88
N PHE A 142 -39.30 2.09 8.73
CA PHE A 142 -38.41 0.95 8.69
C PHE A 142 -38.72 0.05 7.49
N VAL A 143 -37.98 0.20 6.40
CA VAL A 143 -37.99 -0.74 5.27
C VAL A 143 -36.84 -1.71 5.44
N LYS A 144 -37.13 -3.01 5.57
CA LYS A 144 -36.13 -4.07 5.65
C LYS A 144 -35.39 -4.18 4.30
N ILE A 145 -34.21 -3.57 4.20
CA ILE A 145 -33.35 -3.66 3.03
C ILE A 145 -32.47 -4.90 3.17
N GLN A 146 -32.41 -5.74 2.15
CA GLN A 146 -31.50 -6.89 2.12
C GLN A 146 -30.05 -6.39 2.10
N GLN A 147 -29.33 -6.71 3.16
CA GLN A 147 -27.90 -6.41 3.27
C GLN A 147 -27.06 -7.44 2.49
N ARG A 148 -25.92 -6.98 1.97
CA ARG A 148 -24.95 -7.85 1.30
C ARG A 148 -23.63 -7.85 2.08
N ILE A 149 -23.04 -9.01 2.20
CA ILE A 149 -21.77 -9.22 2.89
C ILE A 149 -20.73 -9.57 1.85
N PRO A 150 -19.63 -8.79 1.75
CA PRO A 150 -18.55 -9.09 0.84
C PRO A 150 -17.76 -10.31 1.32
N VAL A 151 -17.53 -11.23 0.42
CA VAL A 151 -16.73 -12.44 0.61
C VAL A 151 -15.57 -12.41 -0.35
N ARG A 152 -14.36 -12.56 0.17
CA ARG A 152 -13.14 -12.63 -0.63
C ARG A 152 -12.90 -14.07 -1.07
N ILE A 153 -12.69 -14.24 -2.36
CA ILE A 153 -12.43 -15.53 -3.00
C ILE A 153 -11.11 -15.43 -3.74
N GLU A 154 -10.23 -16.37 -3.50
CA GLU A 154 -8.94 -16.47 -4.19
C GLU A 154 -8.99 -17.63 -5.18
N PHE A 155 -8.30 -17.46 -6.32
CA PHE A 155 -8.16 -18.52 -7.30
C PHE A 155 -7.16 -19.56 -6.79
N ASP A 156 -7.44 -20.85 -6.97
CA ASP A 156 -6.53 -21.92 -6.55
C ASP A 156 -5.32 -22.02 -7.49
N GLU A 157 -5.58 -22.04 -8.80
CA GLU A 157 -4.55 -22.13 -9.83
C GLU A 157 -4.94 -21.23 -11.00
N LEU A 158 -4.07 -20.28 -11.33
CA LEU A 158 -4.18 -19.46 -12.54
C LEU A 158 -2.93 -19.69 -13.38
N SER A 159 -3.12 -20.09 -14.64
CA SER A 159 -2.02 -20.08 -15.59
C SER A 159 -1.58 -18.63 -15.85
N GLU A 160 -0.32 -18.42 -16.27
CA GLU A 160 0.15 -17.08 -16.62
C GLU A 160 -0.68 -16.43 -17.73
N GLU A 161 -1.16 -17.24 -18.69
CA GLU A 161 -2.05 -16.77 -19.78
C GLU A 161 -3.40 -16.32 -19.23
N ASP A 162 -4.02 -17.11 -18.35
CA ASP A 162 -5.31 -16.77 -17.74
C ASP A 162 -5.18 -15.56 -16.83
N ASN A 163 -4.06 -15.45 -16.11
CA ASN A 163 -3.80 -14.27 -15.28
C ASN A 163 -3.69 -12.99 -16.11
N ARG A 164 -3.13 -13.03 -17.31
CA ARG A 164 -3.08 -11.87 -18.22
C ARG A 164 -4.43 -11.54 -18.83
N LEU A 165 -5.27 -12.55 -19.10
CA LEU A 165 -6.60 -12.37 -19.68
C LEU A 165 -7.61 -11.76 -18.69
N LEU A 166 -7.48 -12.08 -17.40
CA LEU A 166 -8.37 -11.57 -16.36
C LEU A 166 -8.01 -10.14 -16.02
N ALA A 167 -8.87 -9.19 -16.37
CA ALA A 167 -8.71 -7.79 -16.00
C ALA A 167 -9.47 -7.45 -14.71
N ALA A 168 -8.91 -6.52 -13.92
CA ALA A 168 -9.60 -6.02 -12.74
C ALA A 168 -10.91 -5.31 -13.14
N GLY A 169 -11.99 -5.61 -12.43
CA GLY A 169 -13.33 -5.05 -12.71
C GLY A 169 -14.21 -5.90 -13.61
N MET A 170 -13.75 -7.08 -14.07
CA MET A 170 -14.60 -8.03 -14.78
C MET A 170 -15.71 -8.57 -13.88
N MET A 171 -16.88 -8.84 -14.48
CA MET A 171 -17.99 -9.48 -13.77
C MET A 171 -17.81 -11.00 -13.78
N VAL A 172 -18.16 -11.60 -12.65
CA VAL A 172 -18.02 -13.04 -12.43
C VAL A 172 -19.25 -13.60 -11.72
N ILE A 173 -19.57 -14.83 -12.05
CA ILE A 173 -20.62 -15.61 -11.40
C ILE A 173 -19.94 -16.70 -10.57
N ILE A 174 -20.29 -16.76 -9.28
CA ILE A 174 -19.72 -17.74 -8.36
C ILE A 174 -20.77 -18.75 -7.96
N LYS A 175 -20.38 -20.03 -8.03
CA LYS A 175 -21.17 -21.14 -7.53
C LYS A 175 -20.43 -21.80 -6.39
N ALA A 176 -20.93 -21.64 -5.17
CA ALA A 176 -20.46 -22.41 -4.03
C ALA A 176 -21.11 -23.80 -4.08
N LYS A 177 -20.33 -24.87 -3.95
CA LYS A 177 -20.87 -26.21 -3.72
C LYS A 177 -21.34 -26.26 -2.27
N LEU A 178 -22.64 -26.35 -2.08
CA LEU A 178 -23.26 -26.61 -0.79
C LEU A 178 -23.09 -28.09 -0.41
#